data_30a9de831761c7bc9b55cf3063926e60
#
_entry.id   30a9de831761c7bc9b55cf3063926e60
#
_cell.length_a   1.000
_cell.length_b   1.000
_cell.length_c   1.000
_cell.angle_alpha   90.00
_cell.angle_beta   90.00
_cell.angle_gamma   90.00
#
_symmetry.space_group_name_H-M   'P 1'
#
loop_
_entity.id
_entity.type
_entity.pdbx_description
1 polymer ?
#
loop_
_entity_poly.entity_id
_entity_poly.type
_entity_poly.pdbx_seq_one_letter_code
_entity_poly.pdbx_strand_id
1 'polypeptide(L)'
;MFLTRISSVVTGHSVREAISKYAPDGTLIVEFTLGVGDGSVKYPTMWVMIAVWEQLAEQALEAIDKKGVKVEASGMLVVRLYEGKRGKQVAIELKGVRELKIYDRNGDLVKVLSGNGKLK
;
A
#
# COMPACT_ATOMS: atom_id res chain seq x y z
N MET A 1 3.52 -17.24 -22.62
CA MET A 1 3.03 -17.70 -21.34
C MET A 1 2.21 -16.63 -20.62
N PHE A 2 1.13 -17.04 -20.03
CA PHE A 2 0.28 -16.10 -19.28
C PHE A 2 0.51 -16.25 -17.78
N LEU A 3 0.51 -15.11 -17.12
CA LEU A 3 0.46 -15.09 -15.66
C LEU A 3 -0.96 -14.80 -15.23
N THR A 4 -1.47 -15.62 -14.35
CA THR A 4 -2.81 -15.41 -13.80
C THR A 4 -2.67 -14.53 -12.57
N ARG A 5 -3.33 -13.38 -12.59
CA ARG A 5 -3.24 -12.44 -11.49
C ARG A 5 -4.43 -11.50 -11.50
N ILE A 6 -4.65 -10.87 -10.37
CA ILE A 6 -5.65 -9.81 -10.26
C ILE A 6 -4.91 -8.49 -10.17
N SER A 7 -5.04 -7.67 -11.22
CA SER A 7 -4.49 -6.32 -11.21
C SER A 7 -5.52 -5.39 -10.59
N SER A 8 -5.11 -4.57 -9.67
CA SER A 8 -6.04 -3.74 -8.89
C SER A 8 -5.48 -2.36 -8.65
N VAL A 9 -6.41 -1.42 -8.52
CA VAL A 9 -6.11 -0.07 -8.04
C VAL A 9 -6.82 0.06 -6.69
N VAL A 10 -6.05 0.45 -5.68
CA VAL A 10 -6.57 0.59 -4.33
C VAL A 10 -6.42 2.04 -3.91
N THR A 11 -7.51 2.64 -3.44
CA THR A 11 -7.49 3.98 -2.89
C THR A 11 -8.00 3.91 -1.46
N GLY A 12 -7.25 4.47 -0.55
CA GLY A 12 -7.63 4.45 0.86
C GLY A 12 -6.84 5.48 1.63
N HIS A 13 -6.98 5.42 2.96
CA HIS A 13 -6.28 6.33 3.84
C HIS A 13 -5.30 5.56 4.70
N SER A 14 -4.12 6.15 4.92
CA SER A 14 -3.11 5.50 5.76
C SER A 14 -3.65 5.33 7.17
N VAL A 15 -3.39 4.17 7.74
CA VAL A 15 -3.83 3.84 9.10
C VAL A 15 -2.93 4.52 10.11
N ARG A 16 -1.69 4.71 9.74
CA ARG A 16 -0.67 5.36 10.54
C ARG A 16 0.44 5.77 9.59
N GLU A 17 1.50 6.38 10.13
CA GLU A 17 2.65 6.74 9.31
C GLU A 17 3.32 5.48 8.74
N ALA A 18 3.95 5.64 7.59
CA ALA A 18 4.70 4.55 6.97
C ALA A 18 5.90 4.18 7.83
N ILE A 19 6.30 2.93 7.77
CA ILE A 19 7.38 2.40 8.60
C ILE A 19 8.48 1.85 7.70
N SER A 20 9.72 2.21 8.01
CA SER A 20 10.87 1.76 7.24
C SER A 20 11.53 0.55 7.90
N LYS A 21 12.11 -0.28 7.05
CA LYS A 21 12.95 -1.38 7.50
C LYS A 21 13.94 -1.68 6.38
N TYR A 22 14.92 -2.52 6.66
CA TYR A 22 15.94 -2.86 5.69
C TYR A 22 15.95 -4.36 5.43
N ALA A 23 16.09 -4.72 4.16
CA ALA A 23 16.30 -6.11 3.79
C ALA A 23 17.71 -6.52 4.19
N PRO A 24 18.00 -7.83 4.23
CA PRO A 24 19.35 -8.29 4.58
C PRO A 24 20.45 -7.71 3.69
N ASP A 25 20.14 -7.37 2.45
CA ASP A 25 21.14 -6.79 1.55
C ASP A 25 21.23 -5.25 1.67
N GLY A 26 20.53 -4.65 2.65
CA GLY A 26 20.58 -3.23 2.87
C GLY A 26 19.55 -2.41 2.11
N THR A 27 18.71 -3.05 1.31
CA THR A 27 17.68 -2.34 0.55
C THR A 27 16.63 -1.77 1.48
N LEU A 28 16.29 -0.51 1.28
CA LEU A 28 15.23 0.15 2.05
C LEU A 28 13.87 -0.36 1.62
N ILE A 29 13.08 -0.73 2.59
CA ILE A 29 11.69 -1.16 2.39
C ILE A 29 10.82 -0.28 3.27
N VAL A 30 9.72 0.22 2.72
CA VAL A 30 8.74 1.00 3.49
C VAL A 30 7.40 0.32 3.37
N GLU A 31 6.78 0.11 4.52
CA GLU A 31 5.49 -0.55 4.59
C GLU A 31 4.44 0.39 5.14
N PHE A 32 3.25 0.29 4.61
CA PHE A 32 2.11 1.03 5.14
C PHE A 32 0.84 0.26 4.85
N THR A 33 -0.20 0.58 5.60
CA THR A 33 -1.51 -0.06 5.44
C THR A 33 -2.54 1.00 5.11
N LEU A 34 -3.35 0.72 4.12
CA LEU A 34 -4.46 1.60 3.75
C LEU A 34 -5.76 1.02 4.26
N GLY A 35 -6.56 1.87 4.88
CA GLY A 35 -7.94 1.53 5.21
C GLY A 35 -8.81 1.90 4.02
N VAL A 36 -9.53 0.93 3.50
CA VAL A 36 -10.39 1.08 2.33
C VAL A 36 -11.82 0.79 2.74
N GLY A 37 -12.74 1.66 2.34
CA GLY A 37 -14.12 1.56 2.76
C GLY A 37 -14.46 2.70 3.71
N ASP A 38 -15.70 2.78 4.15
CA ASP A 38 -16.14 3.86 5.04
C ASP A 38 -16.52 3.36 6.43
N GLY A 39 -16.31 2.09 6.71
CA GLY A 39 -16.61 1.52 8.02
C GLY A 39 -18.07 1.20 8.25
N SER A 40 -18.92 1.43 7.26
CA SER A 40 -20.34 1.13 7.39
C SER A 40 -20.59 -0.37 7.21
N VAL A 41 -21.80 -0.79 7.51
CA VAL A 41 -22.18 -2.18 7.31
C VAL A 41 -22.08 -2.55 5.84
N LYS A 42 -22.44 -1.63 4.96
CA LYS A 42 -22.42 -1.87 3.52
C LYS A 42 -21.01 -1.86 2.95
N TYR A 43 -20.16 -0.98 3.47
CA TYR A 43 -18.78 -0.84 3.00
C TYR A 43 -17.83 -0.87 4.20
N PRO A 44 -17.68 -2.05 4.82
CA PRO A 44 -16.78 -2.16 5.96
C PRO A 44 -15.34 -1.89 5.55
N THR A 45 -14.56 -1.39 6.48
CA THR A 45 -13.17 -1.09 6.19
C THR A 45 -12.37 -2.35 5.96
N MET A 46 -11.63 -2.36 4.87
CA MET A 46 -10.65 -3.40 4.59
C MET A 46 -9.26 -2.82 4.79
N TRP A 47 -8.36 -3.64 5.27
CA TRP A 47 -6.98 -3.24 5.53
C TRP A 47 -6.10 -3.85 4.45
N VAL A 48 -5.49 -2.99 3.63
CA VAL A 48 -4.65 -3.44 2.52
C VAL A 48 -3.21 -3.06 2.83
N MET A 49 -2.33 -4.06 2.90
CA MET A 49 -0.93 -3.86 3.22
C MET A 49 -0.13 -3.67 1.94
N ILE A 50 0.77 -2.69 1.97
CA ILE A 50 1.59 -2.35 0.82
C ILE A 50 3.03 -2.18 1.27
N ALA A 51 3.96 -2.72 0.50
CA ALA A 51 5.38 -2.52 0.72
C ALA A 51 6.00 -2.00 -0.56
N VAL A 52 6.86 -1.01 -0.44
CA VAL A 52 7.56 -0.44 -1.58
C VAL A 52 9.06 -0.41 -1.28
N TRP A 53 9.86 -0.34 -2.32
CA TRP A 53 11.30 -0.52 -2.23
C TRP A 53 12.07 0.66 -2.78
N GLU A 54 13.26 0.86 -2.26
CA GLU A 54 14.28 1.75 -2.81
C GLU A 54 13.78 3.19 -2.96
N GLN A 55 13.85 3.76 -4.16
CA GLN A 55 13.48 5.17 -4.33
C GLN A 55 12.03 5.45 -4.01
N LEU A 56 11.15 4.54 -4.37
CA LEU A 56 9.74 4.72 -4.03
C LEU A 56 9.55 4.65 -2.52
N ALA A 57 10.33 3.80 -1.85
CA ALA A 57 10.28 3.69 -0.40
C ALA A 57 10.65 5.01 0.28
N GLU A 58 11.71 5.66 -0.19
CA GLU A 58 12.12 6.94 0.38
C GLU A 58 11.01 7.98 0.24
N GLN A 59 10.42 8.05 -0.93
CA GLN A 59 9.36 9.01 -1.20
C GLN A 59 8.12 8.70 -0.37
N ALA A 60 7.78 7.41 -0.24
CA ALA A 60 6.60 7.01 0.52
C ALA A 60 6.77 7.31 2.01
N LEU A 61 7.96 7.08 2.53
CA LEU A 61 8.23 7.35 3.94
C LEU A 61 8.01 8.82 4.27
N GLU A 62 8.40 9.70 3.37
CA GLU A 62 8.23 11.13 3.56
C GLU A 62 6.77 11.56 3.38
N ALA A 63 6.10 11.02 2.37
CA ALA A 63 4.75 11.45 2.03
C ALA A 63 3.69 10.90 2.98
N ILE A 64 3.89 9.67 3.46
CA ILE A 64 2.91 9.03 4.35
C ILE A 64 3.46 9.14 5.77
N ASP A 65 3.41 10.35 6.28
CA ASP A 65 4.06 10.69 7.56
C ASP A 65 3.07 10.68 8.74
N LYS A 66 1.84 10.31 8.49
CA LYS A 66 0.82 10.32 9.54
C LYS A 66 -0.38 9.48 9.10
N LYS A 67 -1.29 9.30 10.03
CA LYS A 67 -2.58 8.68 9.77
C LYS A 67 -3.42 9.60 8.89
N GLY A 68 -4.19 9.02 7.98
CA GLY A 68 -5.20 9.76 7.23
C GLY A 68 -4.74 10.34 5.90
N VAL A 69 -3.55 9.99 5.44
CA VAL A 69 -3.10 10.42 4.12
C VAL A 69 -3.81 9.57 3.06
N LYS A 70 -4.43 10.25 2.09
CA LYS A 70 -5.15 9.55 1.03
C LYS A 70 -4.16 9.12 -0.05
N VAL A 71 -4.13 7.83 -0.33
CA VAL A 71 -3.15 7.23 -1.23
C VAL A 71 -3.86 6.33 -2.21
N GLU A 72 -3.46 6.40 -3.48
CA GLU A 72 -3.90 5.46 -4.49
C GLU A 72 -2.69 4.67 -4.95
N ALA A 73 -2.83 3.36 -4.99
CA ALA A 73 -1.75 2.46 -5.41
C ALA A 73 -2.29 1.43 -6.38
N SER A 74 -1.47 1.06 -7.35
CA SER A 74 -1.81 0.03 -8.33
C SER A 74 -0.83 -1.12 -8.20
N GLY A 75 -1.33 -2.33 -8.30
CA GLY A 75 -0.47 -3.48 -8.20
C GLY A 75 -1.25 -4.77 -8.36
N MET A 76 -0.63 -5.84 -7.91
CA MET A 76 -1.22 -7.17 -7.97
C MET A 76 -1.83 -7.48 -6.61
N LEU A 77 -3.13 -7.79 -6.62
CA LEU A 77 -3.85 -8.11 -5.39
C LEU A 77 -3.54 -9.54 -4.97
N VAL A 78 -3.16 -9.71 -3.72
CA VAL A 78 -2.89 -11.01 -3.13
C VAL A 78 -3.72 -11.15 -1.88
N VAL A 79 -4.48 -12.24 -1.80
CA VAL A 79 -5.31 -12.53 -0.65
C VAL A 79 -4.84 -13.86 -0.09
N ARG A 80 -4.54 -13.90 1.19
CA ARG A 80 -4.16 -15.15 1.82
C ARG A 80 -4.85 -15.32 3.15
N LEU A 81 -5.06 -16.57 3.51
CA LEU A 81 -5.61 -16.93 4.80
C LEU A 81 -4.48 -17.23 5.76
N TYR A 82 -4.67 -16.85 7.00
CA TYR A 82 -3.69 -17.18 8.02
C TYR A 82 -4.43 -17.47 9.34
N GLU A 83 -3.74 -18.14 10.22
CA GLU A 83 -4.29 -18.50 11.52
C GLU A 83 -3.93 -17.40 12.50
N GLY A 84 -4.93 -16.72 13.02
CA GLY A 84 -4.73 -15.67 14.02
C GLY A 84 -5.30 -16.08 15.35
N LYS A 85 -5.22 -15.18 16.31
CA LYS A 85 -5.72 -15.46 17.66
C LYS A 85 -7.22 -15.72 17.69
N ARG A 86 -7.94 -15.19 16.71
CA ARG A 86 -9.39 -15.35 16.63
C ARG A 86 -9.80 -16.36 15.58
N GLY A 87 -8.90 -17.27 15.20
CA GLY A 87 -9.16 -18.23 14.16
C GLY A 87 -8.63 -17.76 12.82
N LYS A 88 -9.22 -18.26 11.74
CA LYS A 88 -8.75 -17.95 10.41
C LYS A 88 -9.07 -16.51 10.05
N GLN A 89 -8.09 -15.82 9.50
CA GLN A 89 -8.21 -14.44 9.10
C GLN A 89 -7.69 -14.26 7.69
N VAL A 90 -8.05 -13.12 7.09
CA VAL A 90 -7.68 -12.80 5.71
C VAL A 90 -6.72 -11.63 5.72
N ALA A 91 -5.58 -11.79 5.04
CA ALA A 91 -4.65 -10.71 4.80
C ALA A 91 -4.74 -10.31 3.34
N ILE A 92 -4.87 -9.01 3.08
CA ILE A 92 -4.95 -8.48 1.74
C ILE A 92 -3.71 -7.63 1.51
N GLU A 93 -2.96 -7.94 0.45
CA GLU A 93 -1.74 -7.25 0.12
C GLU A 93 -1.77 -6.81 -1.32
N LEU A 94 -1.14 -5.68 -1.59
CA LEU A 94 -0.94 -5.22 -2.96
C LEU A 94 0.55 -5.28 -3.24
N LYS A 95 0.93 -6.07 -4.23
CA LYS A 95 2.34 -6.31 -4.54
C LYS A 95 2.71 -5.72 -5.88
N GLY A 96 4.01 -5.50 -6.07
CA GLY A 96 4.51 -4.98 -7.34
C GLY A 96 4.12 -3.53 -7.57
N VAL A 97 3.91 -2.77 -6.51
CA VAL A 97 3.52 -1.37 -6.64
C VAL A 97 4.71 -0.56 -7.10
N ARG A 98 4.53 0.19 -8.18
CA ARG A 98 5.60 1.02 -8.75
C ARG A 98 5.29 2.50 -8.71
N GLU A 99 4.07 2.85 -8.38
CA GLU A 99 3.64 4.23 -8.36
C GLU A 99 2.61 4.42 -7.28
N LEU A 100 2.70 5.56 -6.60
CA LEU A 100 1.72 5.96 -5.61
C LEU A 100 1.25 7.36 -5.96
N LYS A 101 -0.04 7.60 -5.77
CA LYS A 101 -0.60 8.94 -5.92
C LYS A 101 -1.07 9.40 -4.56
N ILE A 102 -0.67 10.61 -4.21
CA ILE A 102 -1.01 11.20 -2.92
C ILE A 102 -2.01 12.33 -3.15
N TYR A 103 -3.08 12.34 -2.38
CA TYR A 103 -4.14 13.33 -2.50
C TYR A 103 -4.24 14.14 -1.22
N ASP A 104 -4.68 15.40 -1.36
CA ASP A 104 -4.89 16.24 -0.19
C ASP A 104 -6.32 16.06 0.35
N ARG A 105 -6.68 16.86 1.35
CA ARG A 105 -7.99 16.77 2.00
C ARG A 105 -9.13 17.07 1.05
N ASN A 106 -8.87 17.88 0.04
CA ASN A 106 -9.90 18.26 -0.92
C ASN A 106 -10.09 17.21 -2.01
N GLY A 107 -9.26 16.18 -1.99
CA GLY A 107 -9.32 15.15 -3.01
C GLY A 107 -8.52 15.48 -4.24
N ASP A 108 -7.69 16.51 -4.18
CA ASP A 108 -6.85 16.91 -5.32
C ASP A 108 -5.54 16.15 -5.29
N LEU A 109 -5.08 15.76 -6.46
CA LEU A 109 -3.80 15.07 -6.59
C LEU A 109 -2.67 16.05 -6.29
N VAL A 110 -1.84 15.70 -5.31
CA VAL A 110 -0.74 16.55 -4.87
C VAL A 110 0.59 16.06 -5.38
N LYS A 111 0.82 14.75 -5.37
CA LYS A 111 2.08 14.16 -5.75
C LYS A 111 1.87 12.83 -6.44
N VAL A 112 2.74 12.53 -7.39
CA VAL A 112 2.86 11.20 -7.96
C VAL A 112 4.25 10.73 -7.61
N LEU A 113 4.32 9.63 -6.87
CA LEU A 113 5.59 9.05 -6.44
C LEU A 113 5.86 7.84 -7.31
N SER A 114 7.08 7.72 -7.81
CA SER A 114 7.41 6.57 -8.64
C SER A 114 8.84 6.13 -8.38
N GLY A 115 9.07 4.86 -8.62
CA GLY A 115 10.39 4.28 -8.46
C GLY A 115 11.23 4.50 -9.69
N ASN A 116 11.28 5.69 -10.19
CA ASN A 116 12.05 6.17 -11.35
C ASN A 116 12.05 5.21 -12.55
N GLY A 117 11.19 4.23 -12.56
CA GLY A 117 11.03 3.34 -13.69
C GLY A 117 12.21 2.45 -14.00
N LYS A 118 13.24 2.49 -13.19
CA LYS A 118 14.39 1.66 -13.44
C LYS A 118 14.12 0.24 -12.97
N LEU A 119 14.26 -0.67 -13.86
CA LEU A 119 14.09 -2.09 -13.55
C LEU A 119 15.45 -2.71 -13.34
N LYS A 120 15.54 -3.44 -12.32
CA LYS A 120 16.78 -4.15 -11.99
C LYS A 120 16.64 -5.59 -12.30
#